data_d4934b97312303daa608fd17c48c9c31
#
_entry.id   d4934b97312303daa608fd17c48c9c31
#
_cell.length_a   1.000
_cell.length_b   1.000
_cell.length_c   1.000
_cell.angle_alpha   90.00
_cell.angle_beta   90.00
_cell.angle_gamma   90.00
#
_symmetry.space_group_name_H-M   'P 1'
#
loop_
_entity.id
_entity.type
_entity.pdbx_description
1 polymer ?
#
loop_
_entity_poly.entity_id
_entity_poly.type
_entity_poly.pdbx_seq_one_letter_code
_entity_poly.pdbx_strand_id
1 'polypeptide(L)'
;MVIQVPTIHDLQRSWIGADRFFERFASMPTYEDNSYPRFNVTKSGENYQIEIALAGYKKENIAIERIEGRLEIRGEKNLKDVADESYLHRGITRKAFKRAFTISEDVVVDKASFVDGILTVDLHVEIPEEKRPKNIDID
;
A
#
# COMPACT_ATOMS: atom_id res chain seq x y z
N MET A 1 -15.89 -14.86 -25.92
CA MET A 1 -16.31 -14.45 -24.58
C MET A 1 -15.38 -13.35 -24.10
N VAL A 2 -15.90 -12.15 -24.02
CA VAL A 2 -15.10 -11.01 -23.57
C VAL A 2 -15.14 -11.00 -22.03
N ILE A 3 -13.99 -11.26 -21.40
CA ILE A 3 -13.88 -11.11 -19.96
C ILE A 3 -13.73 -9.62 -19.69
N GLN A 4 -14.77 -9.00 -19.19
CA GLN A 4 -14.74 -7.62 -18.79
C GLN A 4 -14.02 -7.52 -17.45
N VAL A 5 -12.80 -6.97 -17.48
CA VAL A 5 -12.08 -6.69 -16.23
C VAL A 5 -12.83 -5.55 -15.54
N PRO A 6 -13.26 -5.72 -14.29
CA PRO A 6 -13.95 -4.65 -13.59
C PRO A 6 -13.05 -3.43 -13.47
N THR A 7 -13.57 -2.28 -13.83
CA THR A 7 -12.87 -1.03 -13.68
C THR A 7 -12.85 -0.63 -12.19
N ILE A 8 -11.95 0.29 -11.83
CA ILE A 8 -11.93 0.84 -10.48
C ILE A 8 -13.29 1.44 -10.10
N HIS A 9 -14.00 1.99 -11.09
CA HIS A 9 -15.35 2.51 -10.93
C HIS A 9 -16.37 1.41 -10.57
N ASP A 10 -16.24 0.23 -11.16
CA ASP A 10 -17.11 -0.90 -10.84
C ASP A 10 -16.86 -1.43 -9.43
N LEU A 11 -15.60 -1.40 -9.01
CA LEU A 11 -15.19 -1.77 -7.65
C LEU A 11 -15.74 -0.78 -6.61
N GLN A 12 -15.78 0.51 -6.94
CA GLN A 12 -16.34 1.55 -6.06
C GLN A 12 -17.83 1.35 -5.77
N ARG A 13 -18.60 0.87 -6.75
CA ARG A 13 -20.03 0.61 -6.58
C ARG A 13 -20.34 -0.58 -5.70
N SER A 14 -19.44 -1.54 -5.63
CA SER A 14 -19.66 -2.81 -4.93
C SER A 14 -19.22 -2.80 -3.46
N TRP A 15 -18.48 -1.77 -3.03
CA TRP A 15 -17.76 -1.80 -1.76
C TRP A 15 -17.89 -0.50 -0.99
N ILE A 16 -18.92 -0.42 -0.17
CA ILE A 16 -19.12 0.70 0.76
C ILE A 16 -18.12 0.56 1.92
N GLY A 17 -17.15 1.47 2.01
CA GLY A 17 -16.12 1.47 3.06
C GLY A 17 -14.70 1.21 2.57
N ALA A 18 -14.52 0.44 1.49
CA ALA A 18 -13.24 0.29 0.80
C ALA A 18 -13.04 1.32 -0.31
N ASP A 19 -14.11 2.01 -0.71
CA ASP A 19 -14.13 2.99 -1.81
C ASP A 19 -13.06 4.05 -1.67
N ARG A 20 -12.91 4.62 -0.49
CA ARG A 20 -11.95 5.70 -0.23
C ARG A 20 -10.51 5.23 -0.35
N PHE A 21 -10.25 3.98 0.01
CA PHE A 21 -8.93 3.39 -0.16
C PHE A 21 -8.57 3.29 -1.65
N PHE A 22 -9.52 2.81 -2.48
CA PHE A 22 -9.33 2.67 -3.91
C PHE A 22 -9.30 4.01 -4.65
N GLU A 23 -10.18 4.94 -4.31
CA GLU A 23 -10.21 6.27 -4.93
C GLU A 23 -8.87 6.98 -4.80
N ARG A 24 -8.25 6.87 -3.65
CA ARG A 24 -6.97 7.54 -3.40
C ARG A 24 -5.81 6.83 -4.07
N PHE A 25 -5.89 5.52 -4.24
CA PHE A 25 -4.93 4.79 -5.07
C PHE A 25 -5.03 5.18 -6.54
N ALA A 26 -6.26 5.31 -7.05
CA ALA A 26 -6.52 5.70 -8.43
C ALA A 26 -6.15 7.16 -8.70
N SER A 27 -6.24 8.02 -7.70
CA SER A 27 -5.91 9.44 -7.83
C SER A 27 -4.45 9.76 -7.55
N MET A 28 -3.65 8.76 -7.13
CA MET A 28 -2.20 8.96 -7.02
C MET A 28 -1.63 9.27 -8.39
N PRO A 29 -0.97 10.42 -8.55
CA PRO A 29 -0.35 10.73 -9.83
C PRO A 29 0.70 9.68 -10.15
N THR A 30 0.50 8.96 -11.25
CA THR A 30 1.46 8.03 -11.80
C THR A 30 2.57 8.83 -12.49
N TYR A 31 3.40 9.49 -11.72
CA TYR A 31 4.63 10.05 -12.25
C TYR A 31 5.64 8.92 -12.37
N GLU A 32 6.00 8.56 -13.57
CA GLU A 32 6.96 7.50 -13.86
C GLU A 32 8.28 7.68 -13.11
N ASP A 33 8.69 8.93 -12.88
CA ASP A 33 9.95 9.27 -12.23
C ASP A 33 9.90 9.20 -10.69
N ASN A 34 8.73 9.21 -10.09
CA ASN A 34 8.53 9.18 -8.64
C ASN A 34 7.98 7.85 -8.14
N SER A 35 8.14 6.80 -8.92
CA SER A 35 7.62 5.49 -8.58
C SER A 35 8.49 4.69 -7.60
N TYR A 36 9.58 5.29 -7.13
CA TYR A 36 10.42 4.62 -6.13
C TYR A 36 9.93 4.86 -4.71
N PRO A 37 9.81 3.80 -3.93
CA PRO A 37 9.93 2.40 -4.33
C PRO A 37 8.68 1.90 -5.05
N ARG A 38 8.85 0.96 -5.97
CA ARG A 38 7.73 0.31 -6.66
C ARG A 38 6.95 -0.56 -5.69
N PHE A 39 5.66 -0.60 -5.87
CA PHE A 39 4.79 -1.35 -4.98
C PHE A 39 3.63 -2.00 -5.71
N ASN A 40 3.08 -3.02 -5.11
CA ASN A 40 1.84 -3.66 -5.52
C ASN A 40 0.82 -3.56 -4.39
N VAL A 41 -0.44 -3.47 -4.76
CA VAL A 41 -1.54 -3.64 -3.81
C VAL A 41 -2.44 -4.72 -4.34
N THR A 42 -2.65 -5.74 -3.54
CA THR A 42 -3.56 -6.83 -3.87
C THR A 42 -4.72 -6.87 -2.89
N LYS A 43 -5.82 -7.40 -3.36
CA LYS A 43 -7.04 -7.55 -2.57
C LYS A 43 -7.61 -8.93 -2.75
N SER A 44 -8.02 -9.55 -1.65
CA SER A 44 -8.73 -10.82 -1.63
C SER A 44 -9.83 -10.74 -0.56
N GLY A 45 -11.09 -10.63 -1.01
CA GLY A 45 -12.20 -10.41 -0.08
C GLY A 45 -12.05 -9.07 0.65
N GLU A 46 -12.00 -9.09 1.96
CA GLU A 46 -11.77 -7.92 2.81
C GLU A 46 -10.30 -7.72 3.20
N ASN A 47 -9.42 -8.58 2.69
CA ASN A 47 -8.00 -8.54 2.97
C ASN A 47 -7.24 -7.81 1.88
N TYR A 48 -6.29 -6.99 2.29
CA TYR A 48 -5.41 -6.23 1.41
C TYR A 48 -3.97 -6.55 1.74
N GLN A 49 -3.12 -6.49 0.74
CA GLN A 49 -1.68 -6.66 0.93
C GLN A 49 -0.95 -5.61 0.11
N ILE A 50 -0.05 -4.91 0.76
CA ILE A 50 0.87 -3.97 0.12
C ILE A 50 2.24 -4.64 0.07
N GLU A 51 2.82 -4.71 -1.13
CA GLU A 51 4.18 -5.20 -1.32
C GLU A 51 5.04 -4.07 -1.85
N ILE A 52 6.18 -3.83 -1.22
CA ILE A 52 7.10 -2.77 -1.64
C ILE A 52 8.48 -3.38 -1.90
N ALA A 53 9.01 -3.13 -3.10
CA ALA A 53 10.33 -3.62 -3.49
C ALA A 53 11.42 -2.72 -2.91
N LEU A 54 12.18 -3.25 -1.94
CA LEU A 54 13.22 -2.53 -1.22
C LEU A 54 14.54 -3.29 -1.28
N ALA A 55 15.01 -3.56 -2.49
CA ALA A 55 16.27 -4.27 -2.71
C ALA A 55 17.44 -3.54 -2.04
N GLY A 56 18.19 -4.26 -1.24
CA GLY A 56 19.38 -3.73 -0.57
C GLY A 56 19.10 -2.99 0.74
N TYR A 57 17.84 -2.80 1.12
CA TYR A 57 17.49 -2.23 2.41
C TYR A 57 17.68 -3.26 3.53
N LYS A 58 17.92 -2.77 4.73
CA LYS A 58 17.89 -3.56 5.94
C LYS A 58 16.61 -3.23 6.70
N LYS A 59 16.10 -4.20 7.43
CA LYS A 59 14.90 -4.03 8.26
C LYS A 59 15.01 -2.81 9.19
N GLU A 60 16.19 -2.57 9.76
CA GLU A 60 16.45 -1.48 10.69
C GLU A 60 16.29 -0.10 10.04
N ASN A 61 16.40 -0.03 8.70
CA ASN A 61 16.31 1.23 7.96
C ASN A 61 14.89 1.50 7.43
N ILE A 62 13.93 0.66 7.77
CA ILE A 62 12.54 0.77 7.34
C ILE A 62 11.68 1.08 8.57
N ALA A 63 10.84 2.09 8.44
CA ALA A 63 9.87 2.45 9.49
C ALA A 63 8.46 2.49 8.89
N ILE A 64 7.52 1.92 9.62
CA ILE A 64 6.10 1.92 9.24
C ILE A 64 5.33 2.56 10.39
N GLU A 65 4.49 3.53 10.07
CA GLU A 65 3.72 4.25 11.06
C GLU A 65 2.30 4.50 10.56
N ARG A 66 1.34 4.28 11.43
CA ARG A 66 -0.04 4.66 11.15
C ARG A 66 -0.32 6.01 11.80
N ILE A 67 -0.62 7.00 10.98
CA ILE A 67 -0.94 8.35 11.42
C ILE A 67 -2.31 8.70 10.85
N GLU A 68 -3.30 8.88 11.71
CA GLU A 68 -4.64 9.35 11.32
C GLU A 68 -5.05 9.05 9.85
N GLY A 69 -5.64 7.98 9.54
CA GLY A 69 -6.17 7.70 8.21
C GLY A 69 -5.11 7.51 7.11
N ARG A 70 -3.84 7.41 7.47
CA ARG A 70 -2.78 7.08 6.51
C ARG A 70 -1.77 6.11 7.11
N LEU A 71 -1.23 5.29 6.24
CA LEU A 71 -0.11 4.41 6.55
C LEU A 71 1.14 5.01 5.90
N GLU A 72 2.10 5.40 6.69
CA GLU A 72 3.34 6.00 6.23
C GLU A 72 4.47 4.99 6.32
N ILE A 73 5.17 4.80 5.21
CA ILE A 73 6.31 3.90 5.12
C ILE A 73 7.52 4.73 4.71
N ARG A 74 8.56 4.66 5.52
CA ARG A 74 9.80 5.42 5.30
C ARG A 74 10.98 4.48 5.22
N GLY A 75 11.93 4.83 4.35
CA GLY A 75 13.22 4.19 4.28
C GLY A 75 14.33 5.21 4.42
N GLU A 76 15.31 4.92 5.28
CA GLU A 76 16.49 5.75 5.44
C GLU A 76 17.54 5.38 4.40
N LYS A 77 18.31 6.38 3.98
CA LYS A 77 19.39 6.16 3.02
C LYS A 77 20.41 5.18 3.60
N ASN A 78 20.78 4.20 2.80
CA ASN A 78 21.87 3.30 3.16
C ASN A 78 23.22 3.99 2.95
N LEU A 79 23.94 4.24 4.04
CA LEU A 79 25.23 4.91 4.02
C LEU A 79 26.34 4.14 3.32
N LYS A 80 26.11 2.90 2.93
CA LYS A 80 27.08 2.05 2.23
C LYS A 80 27.00 2.16 0.70
N ASP A 81 26.20 3.08 0.17
CA ASP A 81 26.15 3.28 -1.27
C ASP A 81 27.50 3.76 -1.80
N VAL A 82 27.89 3.15 -2.91
CA VAL A 82 29.07 3.56 -3.65
C VAL A 82 28.84 4.96 -4.24
N ALA A 83 29.86 5.78 -4.30
CA ALA A 83 29.77 7.11 -4.89
C ALA A 83 29.24 7.04 -6.33
N ASP A 84 28.35 7.98 -6.70
CA ASP A 84 27.70 8.04 -8.01
C ASP A 84 28.69 7.99 -9.18
N GLU A 85 29.84 8.59 -9.02
CA GLU A 85 30.90 8.65 -10.03
C GLU A 85 31.51 7.29 -10.39
N SER A 86 31.34 6.29 -9.53
CA SER A 86 31.86 4.94 -9.74
C SER A 86 30.97 4.04 -10.56
N TYR A 87 29.72 4.44 -10.82
CA TYR A 87 28.77 3.63 -11.58
C TYR A 87 28.94 3.87 -13.08
N LEU A 88 29.10 2.76 -13.84
CA LEU A 88 28.96 2.79 -15.30
C LEU A 88 27.49 2.77 -15.71
N HIS A 89 26.67 2.12 -14.92
CA HIS A 89 25.23 2.06 -15.07
C HIS A 89 24.60 1.89 -13.69
N ARG A 90 23.56 2.63 -13.42
CA ARG A 90 22.83 2.54 -12.15
C ARG A 90 21.34 2.32 -12.40
N GLY A 91 20.92 1.06 -12.30
CA GLY A 91 19.51 0.67 -12.42
C GLY A 91 18.84 0.38 -11.09
N ILE A 92 19.63 0.21 -10.01
CA ILE A 92 19.12 -0.05 -8.67
C ILE A 92 19.42 1.16 -7.78
N THR A 93 18.39 1.68 -7.14
CA THR A 93 18.54 2.79 -6.20
C THR A 93 18.17 2.36 -4.78
N ARG A 94 18.88 2.90 -3.80
CA ARG A 94 18.63 2.69 -2.36
C ARG A 94 18.49 4.03 -1.65
N LYS A 95 17.97 5.01 -2.37
CA LYS A 95 17.76 6.35 -1.82
C LYS A 95 16.68 6.34 -0.73
N ALA A 96 16.75 7.30 0.18
CA ALA A 96 15.70 7.51 1.17
C ALA A 96 14.37 7.80 0.48
N PHE A 97 13.29 7.32 1.07
CA PHE A 97 11.95 7.53 0.54
C PHE A 97 10.95 7.72 1.68
N LYS A 98 9.84 8.31 1.32
CA LYS A 98 8.66 8.39 2.16
C LYS A 98 7.44 8.13 1.28
N ARG A 99 6.67 7.12 1.63
CA ARG A 99 5.46 6.78 0.90
C ARG A 99 4.29 6.69 1.85
N ALA A 100 3.20 7.35 1.51
CA ALA A 100 2.00 7.35 2.33
C ALA A 100 0.83 6.74 1.55
N PHE A 101 0.11 5.85 2.20
CA PHE A 101 -1.13 5.27 1.70
C PHE A 101 -2.27 5.76 2.56
N THR A 102 -3.30 6.32 1.93
CA THR A 102 -4.49 6.69 2.67
C THR A 102 -5.32 5.45 2.93
N ILE A 103 -5.65 5.22 4.17
CA ILE A 103 -6.46 4.08 4.61
C ILE A 103 -7.71 4.57 5.32
N SER A 104 -8.80 3.84 5.16
CA SER A 104 -10.05 4.11 5.86
C SER A 104 -9.91 3.83 7.35
N GLU A 105 -10.77 4.43 8.17
CA GLU A 105 -10.83 4.17 9.61
C GLU A 105 -11.08 2.70 9.94
N ASP A 106 -11.80 2.01 9.05
CA ASP A 106 -12.17 0.61 9.23
C ASP A 106 -11.06 -0.36 8.83
N VAL A 107 -9.94 0.13 8.33
CA VAL A 107 -8.80 -0.69 7.93
C VAL A 107 -7.90 -0.94 9.14
N VAL A 108 -7.63 -2.21 9.39
CA VAL A 108 -6.72 -2.66 10.44
C VAL A 108 -5.44 -3.15 9.78
N VAL A 109 -4.30 -2.69 10.29
CA VAL A 109 -3.00 -3.18 9.87
C VAL A 109 -2.66 -4.41 10.71
N ASP A 110 -2.55 -5.57 10.08
CA ASP A 110 -2.35 -6.83 10.79
C ASP A 110 -0.89 -7.07 11.13
N LYS A 111 -0.05 -7.03 10.13
CA LYS A 111 1.37 -7.29 10.30
C LYS A 111 2.18 -6.74 9.13
N ALA A 112 3.46 -6.61 9.37
CA ALA A 112 4.43 -6.29 8.34
C ALA A 112 5.60 -7.26 8.44
N SER A 113 6.14 -7.64 7.29
CA SER A 113 7.33 -8.50 7.21
C SER A 113 8.26 -8.02 6.11
N PHE A 114 9.54 -8.25 6.27
CA PHE A 114 10.54 -7.91 5.27
C PHE A 114 11.36 -9.14 4.96
N VAL A 115 11.12 -9.73 3.80
CA VAL A 115 11.73 -10.99 3.37
C VAL A 115 12.13 -10.86 1.90
N ASP A 116 13.32 -11.30 1.58
CA ASP A 116 13.85 -11.32 0.21
C ASP A 116 13.80 -9.96 -0.50
N GLY A 117 13.99 -8.88 0.25
CA GLY A 117 13.96 -7.53 -0.28
C GLY A 117 12.56 -6.97 -0.53
N ILE A 118 11.53 -7.67 -0.12
CA ILE A 118 10.14 -7.24 -0.24
C ILE A 118 9.56 -6.94 1.14
N LEU A 119 9.08 -5.72 1.31
CA LEU A 119 8.30 -5.36 2.47
C LEU A 119 6.84 -5.68 2.18
N THR A 120 6.25 -6.52 2.98
CA THR A 120 4.85 -6.92 2.85
C THR A 120 4.07 -6.41 4.05
N VAL A 121 2.98 -5.71 3.80
CA VAL A 121 2.08 -5.22 4.84
C VAL A 121 0.70 -5.80 4.59
N ASP A 122 0.19 -6.54 5.55
CA ASP A 122 -1.15 -7.15 5.49
C ASP A 122 -2.13 -6.28 6.25
N LEU A 123 -3.26 -6.03 5.63
CA LEU A 123 -4.34 -5.22 6.17
C LEU A 123 -5.69 -5.92 5.92
N HIS A 124 -6.67 -5.61 6.72
CA HIS A 124 -8.04 -6.02 6.44
C HIS A 124 -9.02 -4.92 6.81
N VAL A 125 -10.21 -4.99 6.22
CA VAL A 125 -11.32 -4.10 6.57
C VAL A 125 -12.14 -4.77 7.66
N GLU A 126 -12.29 -4.08 8.78
CA GLU A 126 -13.12 -4.54 9.88
C GLU A 126 -14.20 -3.49 10.13
N ILE A 127 -15.41 -3.77 9.63
CA ILE A 127 -16.53 -2.86 9.80
C ILE A 127 -17.09 -3.04 11.21
N PRO A 128 -17.10 -1.99 12.05
CA PRO A 128 -17.69 -2.08 13.38
C PRO A 128 -19.14 -2.57 13.31
N GLU A 129 -19.56 -3.34 14.29
CA GLU A 129 -20.90 -3.90 14.34
C GLU A 129 -21.99 -2.83 14.24
N GLU A 130 -21.72 -1.65 14.76
CA GLU A 130 -22.59 -0.46 14.69
C GLU A 130 -22.84 0.03 13.27
N LYS A 131 -21.89 -0.21 12.35
CA LYS A 131 -21.96 0.23 10.95
C LYS A 131 -22.41 -0.89 10.01
N ARG A 132 -22.58 -2.12 10.51
CA ARG A 132 -23.02 -3.24 9.69
C ARG A 132 -24.50 -3.12 9.37
N PRO A 133 -24.92 -3.58 8.18
CA PRO A 133 -26.34 -3.64 7.86
C PRO A 133 -27.08 -4.47 8.90
N LYS A 134 -28.17 -3.94 9.40
CA LYS A 134 -29.05 -4.65 10.33
C LYS A 134 -30.38 -4.93 9.65
N ASN A 135 -30.87 -6.15 9.80
CA ASN A 135 -32.23 -6.46 9.42
C ASN A 135 -33.16 -5.79 10.42
N ILE A 136 -34.15 -5.09 9.90
CA ILE A 136 -35.18 -4.46 10.70
C ILE A 136 -36.45 -5.28 10.48
N ASP A 137 -36.97 -5.83 11.55
CA ASP A 137 -38.22 -6.58 11.49
C ASP A 137 -39.40 -5.62 11.27
N ILE A 138 -40.34 -6.01 10.42
CA ILE A 138 -41.52 -5.23 10.12
C ILE A 138 -42.66 -5.79 10.97
N ASP A 139 -43.18 -4.97 11.85
CA ASP A 139 -44.37 -5.31 12.64
C ASP A 139 -45.65 -5.33 11.81
#